data_2e7bedbbd6939872f45b01babda20bd9
#
_entry.id   2e7bedbbd6939872f45b01babda20bd9
#
_cell.length_a   1.000
_cell.length_b   1.000
_cell.length_c   1.000
_cell.angle_alpha   90.00
_cell.angle_beta   90.00
_cell.angle_gamma   90.00
#
_symmetry.space_group_name_H-M   'P 1'
#
loop_
_entity.id
_entity.type
_entity.pdbx_description
1 polymer ?
#
loop_
_entity_poly.entity_id
_entity_poly.type
_entity_poly.pdbx_seq_one_letter_code
_entity_poly.pdbx_strand_id
1 'polypeptide(L)'
;MGEGLSFSFTEEQRAFQASIRQLTEDKIAPRAQEIDATDEYPWDLDELLVKNGFAAVSYPEEHGGAGGGAVELCILVEEISRASAGVSLIPAVNKLGAIPVLLHGRPQQKTMVCEGISEGRHRMSYCLTEPSSGSDAAAMKSRAVEDSDGWVLNGSKRFITGAGVADLYTYFAVTDPSAPKGKGITAFLLSQDMPGFSLGRKEDKMGIRGSPTREVVLEDCRAPRESVIGEVDQGFQIAMRTLDFSRPTIAAQALGIAQGAFDVAVDYCKERQQFGSPVSAFQGLQFMFADMAMKIETARLAVYRAAVAVDDEASDLPYWAAIAKCYASDVAMDVTTDCVQALGGYGYVRDYPVERFMRDAKITQIYEGTNQIQRVVLARHLFGG
;
A
#
# COMPACT_ATOMS: atom_id res chain seq x y z
N MET A 1 23.35 22.89 -17.67
CA MET A 1 22.33 23.78 -17.10
C MET A 1 21.67 22.94 -16.04
N GLY A 2 21.79 23.32 -14.76
CA GLY A 2 21.18 22.54 -13.70
C GLY A 2 19.67 22.44 -13.92
N GLU A 3 19.16 21.21 -13.90
CA GLU A 3 17.72 20.99 -13.91
C GLU A 3 17.14 21.65 -12.65
N GLY A 4 16.38 22.71 -12.86
CA GLY A 4 15.72 23.41 -11.76
C GLY A 4 14.71 22.51 -11.09
N LEU A 5 14.39 22.76 -9.83
CA LEU A 5 13.38 22.04 -9.07
C LEU A 5 12.05 22.05 -9.86
N SER A 6 11.57 20.87 -10.30
CA SER A 6 10.28 20.73 -10.96
C SER A 6 9.27 20.10 -9.98
N PHE A 7 8.13 20.77 -9.80
CA PHE A 7 7.00 20.26 -9.03
C PHE A 7 5.87 19.74 -9.94
N SER A 8 6.13 19.65 -11.25
CA SER A 8 5.14 19.25 -12.25
C SER A 8 5.48 17.87 -12.81
N PHE A 9 4.46 17.08 -13.05
CA PHE A 9 4.58 15.86 -13.84
C PHE A 9 5.07 16.14 -15.25
N THR A 10 5.80 15.21 -15.83
CA THR A 10 6.13 15.19 -17.26
C THR A 10 4.86 15.08 -18.11
N GLU A 11 4.97 15.29 -19.42
CA GLU A 11 3.83 15.09 -20.32
C GLU A 11 3.35 13.63 -20.32
N GLU A 12 4.29 12.68 -20.27
CA GLU A 12 4.01 11.26 -20.19
C GLU A 12 3.29 10.88 -18.90
N GLN A 13 3.76 11.39 -17.75
CA GLN A 13 3.12 11.17 -16.45
C GLN A 13 1.70 11.77 -16.39
N ARG A 14 1.48 12.94 -17.01
CA ARG A 14 0.13 13.53 -17.11
C ARG A 14 -0.79 12.72 -18.00
N ALA A 15 -0.30 12.21 -19.13
CA ALA A 15 -1.07 11.33 -20.01
C ALA A 15 -1.42 10.01 -19.30
N PHE A 16 -0.46 9.43 -18.57
CA PHE A 16 -0.66 8.25 -17.74
C PHE A 16 -1.71 8.50 -16.64
N GLN A 17 -1.59 9.60 -15.90
CA GLN A 17 -2.57 10.00 -14.88
C GLN A 17 -3.97 10.12 -15.47
N ALA A 18 -4.11 10.80 -16.62
CA ALA A 18 -5.40 10.96 -17.28
C ALA A 18 -6.02 9.61 -17.70
N SER A 19 -5.21 8.69 -18.21
CA SER A 19 -5.66 7.35 -18.59
C SER A 19 -6.17 6.54 -17.39
N ILE A 20 -5.45 6.57 -16.26
CA ILE A 20 -5.88 5.89 -15.03
C ILE A 20 -7.15 6.51 -14.47
N ARG A 21 -7.21 7.86 -14.45
CA ARG A 21 -8.40 8.59 -13.99
C ARG A 21 -9.63 8.19 -14.79
N GLN A 22 -9.54 8.16 -16.12
CA GLN A 22 -10.62 7.73 -17.00
C GLN A 22 -11.08 6.30 -16.69
N LEU A 23 -10.12 5.35 -16.56
CA LEU A 23 -10.44 3.97 -16.19
C LEU A 23 -11.09 3.89 -14.81
N THR A 24 -10.60 4.67 -13.86
CA THR A 24 -11.14 4.70 -12.49
C THR A 24 -12.58 5.21 -12.47
N GLU A 25 -12.87 6.30 -13.18
CA GLU A 25 -14.21 6.88 -13.28
C GLU A 25 -15.19 5.95 -14.02
N ASP A 26 -14.74 5.33 -15.11
CA ASP A 26 -15.60 4.49 -15.95
C ASP A 26 -15.85 3.09 -15.39
N LYS A 27 -14.89 2.49 -14.69
CA LYS A 27 -14.90 1.08 -14.32
C LYS A 27 -14.86 0.80 -12.83
N ILE A 28 -14.11 1.59 -12.06
CA ILE A 28 -13.89 1.34 -10.63
C ILE A 28 -14.95 2.07 -9.78
N ALA A 29 -15.15 3.36 -10.03
CA ALA A 29 -16.07 4.18 -9.24
C ALA A 29 -17.50 3.62 -9.19
N PRO A 30 -18.10 3.13 -10.31
CA PRO A 30 -19.44 2.55 -10.29
C PRO A 30 -19.57 1.27 -9.45
N ARG A 31 -18.44 0.56 -9.23
CA ARG A 31 -18.39 -0.72 -8.51
C ARG A 31 -18.00 -0.57 -7.04
N ALA A 32 -17.48 0.60 -6.63
CA ALA A 32 -16.84 0.78 -5.35
C ALA A 32 -17.78 0.53 -4.15
N GLN A 33 -19.06 0.90 -4.25
CA GLN A 33 -20.07 0.66 -3.20
C GLN A 33 -20.43 -0.83 -3.08
N GLU A 34 -20.58 -1.53 -4.21
CA GLU A 34 -20.83 -2.97 -4.23
C GLU A 34 -19.65 -3.75 -3.60
N ILE A 35 -18.43 -3.41 -4.00
CA ILE A 35 -17.21 -4.04 -3.46
C ILE A 35 -17.11 -3.83 -1.95
N ASP A 36 -17.39 -2.61 -1.45
CA ASP A 36 -17.43 -2.35 -0.01
C ASP A 36 -18.53 -3.15 0.69
N ALA A 37 -19.69 -3.30 0.08
CA ALA A 37 -20.82 -4.03 0.67
C ALA A 37 -20.57 -5.54 0.75
N THR A 38 -20.08 -6.14 -0.33
CA THR A 38 -19.87 -7.60 -0.42
C THR A 38 -18.58 -8.06 0.21
N ASP A 39 -17.55 -7.19 0.26
CA ASP A 39 -16.18 -7.50 0.66
C ASP A 39 -15.57 -8.66 -0.17
N GLU A 40 -16.01 -8.81 -1.42
CA GLU A 40 -15.44 -9.77 -2.35
C GLU A 40 -14.32 -9.14 -3.17
N TYR A 41 -13.28 -9.96 -3.45
CA TYR A 41 -12.15 -9.49 -4.26
C TYR A 41 -12.61 -9.27 -5.72
N PRO A 42 -12.37 -8.09 -6.30
CA PRO A 42 -12.85 -7.75 -7.63
C PRO A 42 -11.93 -8.29 -8.72
N TRP A 43 -12.00 -9.58 -9.02
CA TRP A 43 -11.19 -10.27 -10.02
C TRP A 43 -11.25 -9.62 -11.41
N ASP A 44 -12.43 -9.17 -11.81
CA ASP A 44 -12.65 -8.48 -13.08
C ASP A 44 -11.87 -7.17 -13.19
N LEU A 45 -11.72 -6.42 -12.09
CA LEU A 45 -10.91 -5.21 -12.05
C LEU A 45 -9.41 -5.53 -11.99
N ASP A 46 -9.01 -6.59 -11.30
CA ASP A 46 -7.64 -7.08 -11.31
C ASP A 46 -7.20 -7.47 -12.74
N GLU A 47 -8.00 -8.30 -13.43
CA GLU A 47 -7.76 -8.65 -14.82
C GLU A 47 -7.74 -7.43 -15.75
N LEU A 48 -8.58 -6.43 -15.48
CA LEU A 48 -8.59 -5.18 -16.23
C LEU A 48 -7.30 -4.39 -16.04
N LEU A 49 -6.76 -4.33 -14.82
CA LEU A 49 -5.48 -3.66 -14.54
C LEU A 49 -4.32 -4.39 -15.23
N VAL A 50 -4.31 -5.72 -15.23
CA VAL A 50 -3.32 -6.54 -15.97
C VAL A 50 -3.42 -6.27 -17.47
N LYS A 51 -4.62 -6.35 -18.05
CA LYS A 51 -4.84 -6.15 -19.48
C LYS A 51 -4.40 -4.78 -19.99
N ASN A 52 -4.48 -3.75 -19.14
CA ASN A 52 -4.04 -2.40 -19.49
C ASN A 52 -2.57 -2.12 -19.11
N GLY A 53 -1.81 -3.11 -18.63
CA GLY A 53 -0.42 -2.97 -18.23
C GLY A 53 -0.20 -2.26 -16.90
N PHE A 54 -1.27 -1.88 -16.18
CA PHE A 54 -1.15 -1.15 -14.92
C PHE A 54 -0.63 -1.99 -13.77
N ALA A 55 -0.88 -3.31 -13.80
CA ALA A 55 -0.36 -4.23 -12.79
C ALA A 55 1.17 -4.26 -12.75
N ALA A 56 1.82 -4.01 -13.89
CA ALA A 56 3.27 -4.11 -14.06
C ALA A 56 3.96 -2.74 -14.23
N VAL A 57 3.28 -1.64 -13.95
CA VAL A 57 3.78 -0.29 -14.24
C VAL A 57 5.16 0.01 -13.64
N SER A 58 5.42 -0.43 -12.41
CA SER A 58 6.66 -0.14 -11.68
C SER A 58 7.62 -1.33 -11.61
N TYR A 59 7.60 -2.20 -12.60
CA TYR A 59 8.52 -3.33 -12.72
C TYR A 59 9.49 -3.12 -13.89
N PRO A 60 10.74 -3.65 -13.80
CA PRO A 60 11.74 -3.49 -14.85
C PRO A 60 11.30 -4.07 -16.20
N GLU A 61 11.61 -3.36 -17.31
CA GLU A 61 11.31 -3.82 -18.67
C GLU A 61 12.00 -5.15 -19.00
N GLU A 62 13.23 -5.35 -18.56
CA GLU A 62 14.01 -6.58 -18.76
C GLU A 62 13.35 -7.84 -18.19
N HIS A 63 12.35 -7.65 -17.30
CA HIS A 63 11.56 -8.70 -16.68
C HIS A 63 10.06 -8.61 -17.04
N GLY A 64 9.73 -7.95 -18.18
CA GLY A 64 8.34 -7.87 -18.66
C GLY A 64 7.48 -6.80 -17.99
N GLY A 65 8.06 -5.88 -17.22
CA GLY A 65 7.38 -4.70 -16.67
C GLY A 65 7.31 -3.54 -17.65
N ALA A 66 6.70 -2.44 -17.24
CA ALA A 66 6.58 -1.22 -18.05
C ALA A 66 7.70 -0.19 -17.80
N GLY A 67 8.64 -0.47 -16.91
CA GLY A 67 9.81 0.37 -16.64
C GLY A 67 9.53 1.67 -15.86
N GLY A 68 8.31 1.89 -15.39
CA GLY A 68 7.98 3.03 -14.54
C GLY A 68 8.55 2.87 -13.12
N GLY A 69 8.66 3.99 -12.42
CA GLY A 69 9.20 4.07 -11.07
C GLY A 69 8.14 4.13 -9.97
N ALA A 70 8.57 4.62 -8.81
CA ALA A 70 7.68 4.86 -7.68
C ALA A 70 6.73 6.03 -7.93
N VAL A 71 7.13 7.01 -8.75
CA VAL A 71 6.27 8.12 -9.14
C VAL A 71 5.05 7.60 -9.89
N GLU A 72 5.22 6.76 -10.92
CA GLU A 72 4.13 6.17 -11.70
C GLU A 72 3.24 5.26 -10.83
N LEU A 73 3.83 4.49 -9.93
CA LEU A 73 3.06 3.69 -8.97
C LEU A 73 2.23 4.55 -8.03
N CYS A 74 2.78 5.67 -7.53
CA CYS A 74 2.04 6.61 -6.69
C CYS A 74 0.89 7.27 -7.46
N ILE A 75 1.09 7.65 -8.74
CA ILE A 75 0.02 8.16 -9.61
C ILE A 75 -1.10 7.12 -9.76
N LEU A 76 -0.74 5.87 -10.05
CA LEU A 76 -1.70 4.78 -10.19
C LEU A 76 -2.54 4.59 -8.93
N VAL A 77 -1.87 4.48 -7.79
CA VAL A 77 -2.52 4.22 -6.50
C VAL A 77 -3.36 5.41 -6.04
N GLU A 78 -2.89 6.66 -6.22
CA GLU A 78 -3.66 7.86 -5.90
C GLU A 78 -4.96 7.91 -6.72
N GLU A 79 -4.89 7.75 -8.04
CA GLU A 79 -6.06 7.88 -8.91
C GLU A 79 -7.09 6.77 -8.66
N ILE A 80 -6.67 5.52 -8.43
CA ILE A 80 -7.59 4.44 -8.05
C ILE A 80 -8.23 4.70 -6.68
N SER A 81 -7.44 5.19 -5.71
CA SER A 81 -7.91 5.42 -4.34
C SER A 81 -8.95 6.54 -4.25
N ARG A 82 -9.01 7.44 -5.22
CA ARG A 82 -10.08 8.45 -5.33
C ARG A 82 -11.47 7.82 -5.48
N ALA A 83 -11.56 6.58 -5.93
CA ALA A 83 -12.81 5.84 -6.06
C ALA A 83 -12.90 4.68 -5.05
N SER A 84 -11.81 3.91 -4.89
CA SER A 84 -11.81 2.71 -4.04
C SER A 84 -10.41 2.40 -3.50
N ALA A 85 -10.25 2.56 -2.19
CA ALA A 85 -9.01 2.20 -1.51
C ALA A 85 -8.77 0.67 -1.49
N GLY A 86 -9.83 -0.14 -1.49
CA GLY A 86 -9.70 -1.60 -1.58
C GLY A 86 -9.11 -2.06 -2.91
N VAL A 87 -9.56 -1.44 -4.03
CA VAL A 87 -9.05 -1.76 -5.39
C VAL A 87 -7.62 -1.27 -5.59
N SER A 88 -7.24 -0.12 -5.03
CA SER A 88 -5.87 0.40 -5.13
C SER A 88 -4.82 -0.51 -4.48
N LEU A 89 -5.24 -1.39 -3.57
CA LEU A 89 -4.36 -2.39 -2.96
C LEU A 89 -3.96 -3.53 -3.92
N ILE A 90 -4.64 -3.70 -5.05
CA ILE A 90 -4.23 -4.70 -6.06
C ILE A 90 -2.79 -4.43 -6.52
N PRO A 91 -2.44 -3.28 -7.14
CA PRO A 91 -1.07 -2.99 -7.52
C PRO A 91 -0.15 -2.73 -6.32
N ALA A 92 -0.66 -2.08 -5.25
CA ALA A 92 0.15 -1.70 -4.10
C ALA A 92 0.70 -2.91 -3.33
N VAL A 93 -0.13 -3.92 -3.06
CA VAL A 93 0.27 -5.13 -2.31
C VAL A 93 1.15 -6.04 -3.15
N ASN A 94 0.85 -6.18 -4.46
CA ASN A 94 1.72 -6.90 -5.38
C ASN A 94 3.14 -6.29 -5.37
N LYS A 95 3.25 -4.98 -5.44
CA LYS A 95 4.55 -4.29 -5.36
C LYS A 95 5.22 -4.48 -4.01
N LEU A 96 4.48 -4.31 -2.90
CA LEU A 96 5.02 -4.51 -1.55
C LEU A 96 5.63 -5.91 -1.39
N GLY A 97 4.90 -6.95 -1.83
CA GLY A 97 5.40 -8.32 -1.79
C GLY A 97 6.60 -8.57 -2.70
N ALA A 98 6.68 -7.86 -3.84
CA ALA A 98 7.75 -8.00 -4.82
C ALA A 98 9.02 -7.22 -4.46
N ILE A 99 8.96 -6.10 -3.73
CA ILE A 99 10.14 -5.27 -3.42
C ILE A 99 11.31 -6.08 -2.87
N PRO A 100 11.17 -7.01 -1.89
CA PRO A 100 12.28 -7.82 -1.41
C PRO A 100 12.98 -8.61 -2.52
N VAL A 101 12.19 -9.18 -3.44
CA VAL A 101 12.71 -9.95 -4.58
C VAL A 101 13.39 -9.01 -5.59
N LEU A 102 12.79 -7.86 -5.88
CA LEU A 102 13.37 -6.88 -6.81
C LEU A 102 14.72 -6.34 -6.33
N LEU A 103 14.85 -6.07 -5.03
CA LEU A 103 16.08 -5.52 -4.45
C LEU A 103 17.16 -6.58 -4.20
N HIS A 104 16.78 -7.77 -3.73
CA HIS A 104 17.71 -8.76 -3.19
C HIS A 104 17.58 -10.16 -3.79
N GLY A 105 16.54 -10.42 -4.60
CA GLY A 105 16.31 -11.73 -5.21
C GLY A 105 17.32 -12.07 -6.30
N ARG A 106 17.46 -13.36 -6.55
CA ARG A 106 18.25 -13.88 -7.67
C ARG A 106 17.55 -13.58 -9.00
N PRO A 107 18.29 -13.55 -10.13
CA PRO A 107 17.69 -13.26 -11.45
C PRO A 107 16.45 -14.11 -11.75
N GLN A 108 16.47 -15.41 -11.44
CA GLN A 108 15.34 -16.32 -11.67
C GLN A 108 14.10 -15.96 -10.83
N GLN A 109 14.31 -15.52 -9.58
CA GLN A 109 13.21 -15.07 -8.72
C GLN A 109 12.61 -13.76 -9.26
N LYS A 110 13.46 -12.81 -9.70
CA LYS A 110 13.02 -11.54 -10.29
C LYS A 110 12.18 -11.79 -11.56
N THR A 111 12.71 -12.58 -12.49
CA THR A 111 11.98 -12.93 -13.73
C THR A 111 10.63 -13.59 -13.41
N MET A 112 10.62 -14.62 -12.55
CA MET A 112 9.39 -15.32 -12.17
C MET A 112 8.33 -14.39 -11.59
N VAL A 113 8.73 -13.51 -10.68
CA VAL A 113 7.81 -12.58 -10.01
C VAL A 113 7.30 -11.52 -11.00
N CYS A 114 8.20 -10.88 -11.75
CA CYS A 114 7.83 -9.78 -12.63
C CYS A 114 6.96 -10.26 -13.81
N GLU A 115 7.37 -11.31 -14.50
CA GLU A 115 6.58 -11.90 -15.59
C GLU A 115 5.24 -12.42 -15.07
N GLY A 116 5.23 -13.09 -13.91
CA GLY A 116 4.01 -13.60 -13.32
C GLY A 116 2.99 -12.52 -13.00
N ILE A 117 3.44 -11.38 -12.49
CA ILE A 117 2.56 -10.22 -12.20
C ILE A 117 2.12 -9.54 -13.50
N SER A 118 3.05 -9.32 -14.44
CA SER A 118 2.77 -8.66 -15.72
C SER A 118 1.75 -9.42 -16.56
N GLU A 119 1.78 -10.75 -16.51
CA GLU A 119 0.86 -11.64 -17.22
C GLU A 119 -0.41 -12.00 -16.40
N GLY A 120 -0.51 -11.51 -15.15
CA GLY A 120 -1.61 -11.83 -14.25
C GLY A 120 -1.63 -13.27 -13.72
N ARG A 121 -0.51 -14.00 -13.85
CA ARG A 121 -0.36 -15.37 -13.33
C ARG A 121 -0.09 -15.42 -11.84
N HIS A 122 0.54 -14.37 -11.29
CA HIS A 122 0.92 -14.29 -9.89
C HIS A 122 0.45 -13.00 -9.25
N ARG A 123 0.01 -13.14 -7.99
CA ARG A 123 -0.21 -12.05 -7.04
C ARG A 123 0.66 -12.30 -5.82
N MET A 124 1.06 -11.22 -5.17
CA MET A 124 1.99 -11.31 -4.05
C MET A 124 1.42 -10.76 -2.76
N SER A 125 1.91 -11.30 -1.65
CA SER A 125 1.66 -10.77 -0.31
C SER A 125 2.96 -10.66 0.50
N TYR A 126 2.93 -9.84 1.55
CA TYR A 126 4.07 -9.54 2.41
C TYR A 126 3.78 -9.98 3.85
N CYS A 127 4.54 -10.96 4.34
CA CYS A 127 4.29 -11.68 5.59
C CYS A 127 5.32 -11.31 6.68
N LEU A 128 5.17 -10.12 7.28
CA LEU A 128 6.06 -9.64 8.35
C LEU A 128 5.41 -9.76 9.74
N THR A 129 4.21 -9.18 9.91
CA THR A 129 3.51 -9.02 11.18
C THR A 129 3.08 -10.35 11.77
N GLU A 130 3.26 -10.52 13.10
CA GLU A 130 2.80 -11.69 13.85
C GLU A 130 1.79 -11.28 14.94
N PRO A 131 1.02 -12.22 15.53
CA PRO A 131 0.08 -11.91 16.60
C PRO A 131 0.70 -11.14 17.77
N SER A 132 1.97 -11.38 18.08
CA SER A 132 2.71 -10.73 19.18
C SER A 132 3.76 -9.70 18.73
N SER A 133 3.91 -9.44 17.43
CA SER A 133 4.98 -8.63 16.85
C SER A 133 4.46 -7.80 15.67
N GLY A 134 3.99 -6.60 15.94
CA GLY A 134 3.60 -5.60 14.94
C GLY A 134 4.65 -4.51 14.82
N SER A 135 4.53 -3.43 15.60
CA SER A 135 5.52 -2.33 15.61
C SER A 135 6.92 -2.78 16.05
N ASP A 136 7.01 -3.79 16.91
CA ASP A 136 8.27 -4.46 17.26
C ASP A 136 8.54 -5.66 16.33
N ALA A 137 8.73 -5.38 15.03
CA ALA A 137 8.92 -6.42 14.02
C ALA A 137 10.15 -7.32 14.28
N ALA A 138 11.17 -6.80 14.97
CA ALA A 138 12.36 -7.58 15.35
C ALA A 138 12.10 -8.65 16.41
N ALA A 139 10.92 -8.64 17.06
CA ALA A 139 10.52 -9.62 18.06
C ALA A 139 9.69 -10.79 17.50
N MET A 140 9.72 -11.00 16.17
CA MET A 140 9.03 -12.10 15.51
C MET A 140 9.47 -13.46 16.06
N LYS A 141 8.58 -14.45 16.00
CA LYS A 141 8.77 -15.80 16.55
C LYS A 141 8.70 -16.92 15.52
N SER A 142 8.20 -16.65 14.30
CA SER A 142 8.24 -17.64 13.21
C SER A 142 9.66 -18.08 12.98
N ARG A 143 9.88 -19.38 12.81
CA ARG A 143 11.22 -20.00 12.70
C ARG A 143 11.38 -20.72 11.37
N ALA A 144 12.60 -20.74 10.89
CA ALA A 144 13.04 -21.57 9.79
C ALA A 144 14.30 -22.33 10.23
N VAL A 145 14.28 -23.64 10.04
CA VAL A 145 15.41 -24.52 10.36
C VAL A 145 15.89 -25.17 9.08
N GLU A 146 17.18 -25.08 8.80
CA GLU A 146 17.77 -25.72 7.64
C GLU A 146 17.95 -27.23 7.89
N ASP A 147 17.63 -28.05 6.89
CA ASP A 147 17.90 -29.50 6.88
C ASP A 147 18.60 -29.92 5.57
N SER A 148 18.72 -31.22 5.30
CA SER A 148 19.38 -31.74 4.10
C SER A 148 18.73 -31.28 2.80
N ASP A 149 17.39 -31.05 2.81
CA ASP A 149 16.56 -30.85 1.63
C ASP A 149 16.17 -29.37 1.42
N GLY A 150 16.44 -28.50 2.40
CA GLY A 150 16.13 -27.07 2.33
C GLY A 150 15.80 -26.49 3.70
N TRP A 151 14.62 -25.87 3.83
CA TRP A 151 14.16 -25.19 5.04
C TRP A 151 12.83 -25.76 5.51
N VAL A 152 12.68 -25.90 6.81
CA VAL A 152 11.40 -26.25 7.48
C VAL A 152 10.94 -25.01 8.25
N LEU A 153 9.81 -24.43 7.84
CA LEU A 153 9.27 -23.20 8.42
C LEU A 153 8.05 -23.50 9.30
N ASN A 154 8.04 -22.87 10.48
CA ASN A 154 6.95 -22.96 11.45
C ASN A 154 6.63 -21.57 11.99
N GLY A 155 5.33 -21.24 12.12
CA GLY A 155 4.86 -19.99 12.69
C GLY A 155 3.61 -19.45 12.04
N SER A 156 3.14 -18.30 12.53
CA SER A 156 1.98 -17.63 11.93
C SER A 156 2.23 -16.15 11.73
N LYS A 157 1.69 -15.62 10.62
CA LYS A 157 1.68 -14.20 10.29
C LYS A 157 0.27 -13.68 10.26
N ARG A 158 0.05 -12.50 10.82
CA ARG A 158 -1.28 -11.93 10.99
C ARG A 158 -1.46 -10.65 10.20
N PHE A 159 -2.71 -10.38 9.82
CA PHE A 159 -3.09 -9.21 9.03
C PHE A 159 -2.41 -9.15 7.67
N ILE A 160 -2.27 -10.29 6.99
CA ILE A 160 -1.62 -10.36 5.70
C ILE A 160 -2.61 -9.97 4.60
N THR A 161 -2.42 -8.78 4.06
CA THR A 161 -3.21 -8.24 2.95
C THR A 161 -2.91 -9.03 1.67
N GLY A 162 -3.95 -9.38 0.91
CA GLY A 162 -3.84 -10.19 -0.29
C GLY A 162 -3.82 -11.71 0.00
N ALA A 163 -3.68 -12.14 1.26
CA ALA A 163 -3.71 -13.57 1.57
C ALA A 163 -5.08 -14.19 1.23
N GLY A 164 -5.03 -15.24 0.42
CA GLY A 164 -6.19 -15.92 -0.16
C GLY A 164 -6.48 -15.57 -1.63
N VAL A 165 -5.79 -14.56 -2.17
CA VAL A 165 -5.74 -14.26 -3.62
C VAL A 165 -4.31 -14.25 -4.14
N ALA A 166 -3.31 -14.10 -3.25
CA ALA A 166 -1.91 -14.16 -3.61
C ALA A 166 -1.47 -15.60 -3.85
N ASP A 167 -0.60 -15.79 -4.84
CA ASP A 167 0.05 -17.05 -5.19
C ASP A 167 1.41 -17.17 -4.49
N LEU A 168 2.10 -16.03 -4.33
CA LEU A 168 3.44 -15.93 -3.79
C LEU A 168 3.48 -15.01 -2.56
N TYR A 169 4.32 -15.38 -1.60
CA TYR A 169 4.42 -14.70 -0.31
C TYR A 169 5.87 -14.42 0.03
N THR A 170 6.23 -13.18 0.28
CA THR A 170 7.49 -12.86 0.95
C THR A 170 7.32 -13.05 2.45
N TYR A 171 8.01 -14.03 3.02
CA TYR A 171 7.86 -14.46 4.42
C TYR A 171 9.17 -14.28 5.20
N PHE A 172 9.09 -13.76 6.42
CA PHE A 172 10.24 -13.54 7.28
C PHE A 172 10.19 -14.48 8.48
N ALA A 173 11.31 -15.18 8.75
CA ALA A 173 11.44 -16.10 9.86
C ALA A 173 12.82 -16.02 10.52
N VAL A 174 12.87 -16.36 11.81
CA VAL A 174 14.12 -16.47 12.59
C VAL A 174 14.85 -17.73 12.16
N THR A 175 16.07 -17.59 11.69
CA THR A 175 17.00 -18.65 11.30
C THR A 175 18.07 -18.89 12.35
N ASP A 176 18.54 -17.83 13.06
CA ASP A 176 19.43 -17.94 14.20
C ASP A 176 18.81 -17.31 15.47
N PRO A 177 18.21 -18.13 16.36
CA PRO A 177 17.61 -17.62 17.59
C PRO A 177 18.64 -17.16 18.65
N SER A 178 19.94 -17.44 18.45
CA SER A 178 21.02 -16.99 19.33
C SER A 178 21.54 -15.60 18.96
N ALA A 179 21.23 -15.12 17.76
CA ALA A 179 21.66 -13.81 17.28
C ALA A 179 21.00 -12.66 18.06
N PRO A 180 21.63 -11.50 18.13
CA PRO A 180 21.01 -10.30 18.70
C PRO A 180 19.69 -9.94 17.99
N LYS A 181 18.77 -9.28 18.72
CA LYS A 181 17.47 -8.83 18.21
C LYS A 181 17.62 -8.08 16.87
N GLY A 182 16.83 -8.47 15.88
CA GLY A 182 16.90 -7.93 14.51
C GLY A 182 18.04 -8.50 13.65
N LYS A 183 18.76 -9.48 14.18
CA LYS A 183 19.71 -10.33 13.44
C LYS A 183 19.18 -11.75 13.41
N GLY A 184 19.77 -12.62 12.60
CA GLY A 184 19.32 -14.02 12.52
C GLY A 184 17.90 -14.19 11.98
N ILE A 185 17.42 -13.28 11.13
CA ILE A 185 16.15 -13.33 10.43
C ILE A 185 16.42 -13.43 8.92
N THR A 186 15.74 -14.35 8.26
CA THR A 186 15.86 -14.58 6.81
C THR A 186 14.54 -14.31 6.10
N ALA A 187 14.62 -13.80 4.88
CA ALA A 187 13.49 -13.60 3.99
C ALA A 187 13.35 -14.77 3.02
N PHE A 188 12.13 -15.24 2.81
CA PHE A 188 11.80 -16.38 1.94
C PHE A 188 10.72 -16.00 0.94
N LEU A 189 10.83 -16.49 -0.28
CA LEU A 189 9.77 -16.48 -1.29
C LEU A 189 9.05 -17.83 -1.25
N LEU A 190 7.80 -17.85 -0.79
CA LEU A 190 7.00 -19.05 -0.63
C LEU A 190 5.81 -19.04 -1.59
N SER A 191 5.38 -20.23 -2.04
CA SER A 191 4.11 -20.42 -2.74
C SER A 191 3.05 -20.95 -1.76
N GLN A 192 1.80 -20.55 -1.96
CA GLN A 192 0.68 -21.07 -1.17
C GLN A 192 0.45 -22.58 -1.35
N ASP A 193 0.98 -23.17 -2.44
CA ASP A 193 0.83 -24.60 -2.72
C ASP A 193 1.86 -25.47 -1.99
N MET A 194 2.79 -24.88 -1.22
CA MET A 194 3.79 -25.63 -0.47
C MET A 194 3.12 -26.46 0.63
N PRO A 195 3.50 -27.74 0.81
CA PRO A 195 3.02 -28.55 1.91
C PRO A 195 3.29 -27.87 3.25
N GLY A 196 2.27 -27.83 4.13
CA GLY A 196 2.35 -27.16 5.43
C GLY A 196 2.01 -25.65 5.39
N PHE A 197 1.69 -25.08 4.22
CA PHE A 197 1.15 -23.73 4.12
C PHE A 197 -0.38 -23.76 4.25
N SER A 198 -0.95 -22.90 5.09
CA SER A 198 -2.39 -22.76 5.24
C SER A 198 -2.80 -21.33 5.55
N LEU A 199 -4.07 -21.02 5.32
CA LEU A 199 -4.65 -19.72 5.56
C LEU A 199 -5.70 -19.78 6.67
N GLY A 200 -5.64 -18.82 7.59
CA GLY A 200 -6.67 -18.58 8.56
C GLY A 200 -7.93 -17.94 7.98
N ARG A 201 -8.86 -17.58 8.85
CA ARG A 201 -10.09 -16.91 8.44
C ARG A 201 -9.80 -15.53 7.81
N LYS A 202 -10.70 -15.09 6.91
CA LYS A 202 -10.71 -13.70 6.44
C LYS A 202 -11.12 -12.77 7.58
N GLU A 203 -10.38 -11.67 7.76
CA GLU A 203 -10.71 -10.64 8.75
C GLU A 203 -11.89 -9.79 8.28
N ASP A 204 -12.85 -9.56 9.18
CA ASP A 204 -13.93 -8.59 8.96
C ASP A 204 -13.43 -7.19 9.33
N LYS A 205 -13.19 -6.35 8.33
CA LYS A 205 -12.50 -5.07 8.49
C LYS A 205 -13.46 -3.87 8.46
N MET A 206 -13.06 -2.80 9.10
CA MET A 206 -13.76 -1.52 9.08
C MET A 206 -13.85 -0.93 7.66
N GLY A 207 -12.75 -0.96 6.91
CA GLY A 207 -12.59 -0.38 5.57
C GLY A 207 -11.67 -1.22 4.69
N ILE A 208 -11.27 -0.64 3.54
CA ILE A 208 -10.50 -1.33 2.49
C ILE A 208 -11.11 -2.70 2.15
N ARG A 209 -12.44 -2.75 2.13
CA ARG A 209 -13.19 -3.94 1.81
C ARG A 209 -13.01 -4.27 0.32
N GLY A 210 -13.14 -5.54 -0.04
CA GLY A 210 -12.71 -6.03 -1.35
C GLY A 210 -11.23 -6.40 -1.44
N SER A 211 -10.41 -6.05 -0.43
CA SER A 211 -9.02 -6.52 -0.31
C SER A 211 -8.93 -7.53 0.84
N PRO A 212 -8.80 -8.84 0.58
CA PRO A 212 -8.80 -9.85 1.64
C PRO A 212 -7.58 -9.69 2.54
N THR A 213 -7.78 -9.93 3.82
CA THR A 213 -6.72 -9.93 4.83
C THR A 213 -6.90 -11.18 5.68
N ARG A 214 -5.86 -12.00 5.81
CA ARG A 214 -5.92 -13.28 6.54
C ARG A 214 -4.68 -13.49 7.39
N GLU A 215 -4.74 -14.50 8.23
CA GLU A 215 -3.59 -15.13 8.85
C GLU A 215 -2.96 -16.12 7.86
N VAL A 216 -1.62 -16.18 7.84
CA VAL A 216 -0.83 -17.19 7.12
C VAL A 216 -0.18 -18.08 8.17
N VAL A 217 -0.43 -19.38 8.12
CA VAL A 217 0.08 -20.37 9.09
C VAL A 217 0.97 -21.37 8.37
N LEU A 218 2.16 -21.58 8.92
CA LEU A 218 3.11 -22.57 8.46
C LEU A 218 3.31 -23.63 9.55
N GLU A 219 3.04 -24.90 9.20
CA GLU A 219 3.23 -26.07 10.05
C GLU A 219 4.11 -27.08 9.29
N ASP A 220 5.38 -27.16 9.69
CA ASP A 220 6.40 -27.96 9.00
C ASP A 220 6.45 -27.68 7.48
N CYS A 221 6.25 -26.41 7.12
CA CYS A 221 6.23 -25.99 5.71
C CYS A 221 7.62 -26.13 5.12
N ARG A 222 7.71 -26.93 4.06
CA ARG A 222 9.00 -27.22 3.40
C ARG A 222 9.24 -26.30 2.22
N ALA A 223 10.35 -25.56 2.29
CA ALA A 223 10.80 -24.66 1.25
C ALA A 223 12.18 -25.06 0.76
N PRO A 224 12.44 -25.11 -0.57
CA PRO A 224 13.76 -25.40 -1.10
C PRO A 224 14.75 -24.29 -0.72
N ARG A 225 16.06 -24.58 -0.79
CA ARG A 225 17.13 -23.60 -0.47
C ARG A 225 17.01 -22.35 -1.32
N GLU A 226 16.52 -22.52 -2.52
CA GLU A 226 16.26 -21.45 -3.50
C GLU A 226 15.13 -20.49 -3.09
N SER A 227 14.37 -20.77 -2.05
CA SER A 227 13.36 -19.86 -1.54
C SER A 227 13.93 -18.65 -0.82
N VAL A 228 15.20 -18.68 -0.37
CA VAL A 228 15.83 -17.55 0.30
C VAL A 228 15.91 -16.35 -0.63
N ILE A 229 15.49 -15.19 -0.15
CA ILE A 229 15.64 -13.88 -0.81
C ILE A 229 16.85 -13.18 -0.19
N GLY A 230 17.83 -12.84 -0.99
CA GLY A 230 19.12 -12.30 -0.51
C GLY A 230 19.95 -13.36 0.20
N GLU A 231 20.58 -12.98 1.32
CA GLU A 231 21.41 -13.86 2.11
C GLU A 231 20.70 -14.27 3.41
N VAL A 232 21.08 -15.43 3.96
CA VAL A 232 20.62 -15.90 5.28
C VAL A 232 20.97 -14.84 6.34
N ASP A 233 20.09 -14.63 7.31
CA ASP A 233 20.20 -13.69 8.43
C ASP A 233 20.16 -12.20 8.06
N GLN A 234 19.90 -11.84 6.80
CA GLN A 234 19.73 -10.46 6.35
C GLN A 234 18.25 -10.01 6.23
N GLY A 235 17.31 -10.88 6.53
CA GLY A 235 15.88 -10.63 6.31
C GLY A 235 15.33 -9.40 7.01
N PHE A 236 15.81 -9.05 8.20
CA PHE A 236 15.33 -7.83 8.89
C PHE A 236 15.74 -6.54 8.18
N GLN A 237 16.96 -6.50 7.64
CA GLN A 237 17.41 -5.35 6.84
C GLN A 237 16.60 -5.24 5.55
N ILE A 238 16.33 -6.38 4.90
CA ILE A 238 15.46 -6.46 3.72
C ILE A 238 14.07 -5.95 4.06
N ALA A 239 13.49 -6.38 5.19
CA ALA A 239 12.16 -5.93 5.63
C ALA A 239 12.10 -4.42 5.85
N MET A 240 13.09 -3.83 6.52
CA MET A 240 13.11 -2.39 6.78
C MET A 240 13.27 -1.58 5.50
N ARG A 241 14.20 -1.98 4.62
CA ARG A 241 14.38 -1.33 3.32
C ARG A 241 13.11 -1.43 2.46
N THR A 242 12.44 -2.58 2.47
CA THR A 242 11.15 -2.75 1.77
C THR A 242 10.13 -1.73 2.22
N LEU A 243 9.98 -1.52 3.53
CA LEU A 243 9.03 -0.54 4.07
C LEU A 243 9.39 0.90 3.70
N ASP A 244 10.68 1.25 3.62
CA ASP A 244 11.09 2.59 3.18
C ASP A 244 10.71 2.82 1.71
N PHE A 245 10.81 1.79 0.85
CA PHE A 245 10.41 1.85 -0.56
C PHE A 245 8.90 1.84 -0.78
N SER A 246 8.11 1.21 0.11
CA SER A 246 6.65 1.05 -0.06
C SER A 246 5.83 2.17 0.56
N ARG A 247 6.31 2.86 1.60
CA ARG A 247 5.57 3.92 2.31
C ARG A 247 5.05 5.04 1.41
N PRO A 248 5.77 5.53 0.39
CA PRO A 248 5.22 6.53 -0.53
C PRO A 248 3.96 6.06 -1.25
N THR A 249 3.87 4.78 -1.60
CA THR A 249 2.68 4.17 -2.21
C THR A 249 1.46 4.23 -1.27
N ILE A 250 1.65 3.95 0.02
CA ILE A 250 0.59 4.06 1.02
C ILE A 250 0.22 5.52 1.30
N ALA A 251 1.20 6.41 1.25
CA ALA A 251 0.93 7.85 1.33
C ALA A 251 0.10 8.33 0.14
N ALA A 252 0.36 7.83 -1.07
CA ALA A 252 -0.44 8.09 -2.27
C ALA A 252 -1.86 7.53 -2.15
N GLN A 253 -2.03 6.35 -1.54
CA GLN A 253 -3.36 5.81 -1.24
C GLN A 253 -4.14 6.74 -0.30
N ALA A 254 -3.54 7.16 0.80
CA ALA A 254 -4.15 8.10 1.74
C ALA A 254 -4.55 9.42 1.08
N LEU A 255 -3.66 9.95 0.23
CA LEU A 255 -3.91 11.16 -0.56
C LEU A 255 -5.10 10.99 -1.52
N GLY A 256 -5.17 9.87 -2.25
CA GLY A 256 -6.28 9.55 -3.14
C GLY A 256 -7.62 9.43 -2.40
N ILE A 257 -7.65 8.80 -1.22
CA ILE A 257 -8.83 8.73 -0.35
C ILE A 257 -9.29 10.14 0.06
N ALA A 258 -8.37 11.00 0.49
CA ALA A 258 -8.68 12.37 0.87
C ALA A 258 -9.25 13.16 -0.31
N GLN A 259 -8.61 13.07 -1.49
CA GLN A 259 -9.06 13.75 -2.70
C GLN A 259 -10.43 13.28 -3.15
N GLY A 260 -10.70 11.96 -3.16
CA GLY A 260 -12.01 11.42 -3.55
C GLY A 260 -13.14 11.87 -2.63
N ALA A 261 -12.91 11.87 -1.32
CA ALA A 261 -13.87 12.39 -0.35
C ALA A 261 -14.14 13.89 -0.53
N PHE A 262 -13.07 14.66 -0.74
CA PHE A 262 -13.13 16.10 -0.99
C PHE A 262 -13.94 16.44 -2.23
N ASP A 263 -13.67 15.76 -3.36
CA ASP A 263 -14.37 16.00 -4.62
C ASP A 263 -15.89 15.79 -4.46
N VAL A 264 -16.30 14.66 -3.85
CA VAL A 264 -17.72 14.36 -3.56
C VAL A 264 -18.34 15.43 -2.66
N ALA A 265 -17.62 15.87 -1.61
CA ALA A 265 -18.14 16.85 -0.68
C ALA A 265 -18.28 18.24 -1.32
N VAL A 266 -17.35 18.64 -2.18
CA VAL A 266 -17.42 19.90 -2.94
C VAL A 266 -18.64 19.91 -3.84
N ASP A 267 -18.88 18.84 -4.61
CA ASP A 267 -19.98 18.78 -5.56
C ASP A 267 -21.32 18.73 -4.82
N TYR A 268 -21.43 17.94 -3.76
CA TYR A 268 -22.62 17.96 -2.90
C TYR A 268 -22.93 19.35 -2.37
N CYS A 269 -21.94 20.08 -1.85
CA CYS A 269 -22.15 21.40 -1.25
C CYS A 269 -22.53 22.48 -2.27
N LYS A 270 -22.17 22.34 -3.55
CA LYS A 270 -22.60 23.23 -4.64
C LYS A 270 -24.10 23.04 -4.96
N GLU A 271 -24.62 21.84 -4.82
CA GLU A 271 -25.99 21.49 -5.18
C GLU A 271 -26.97 21.61 -4.00
N ARG A 272 -26.52 21.20 -2.80
CA ARG A 272 -27.35 21.19 -1.59
C ARG A 272 -27.74 22.58 -1.16
N GLN A 273 -29.05 22.83 -1.01
CA GLN A 273 -29.57 24.12 -0.58
C GLN A 273 -30.12 24.07 0.84
N GLN A 274 -29.78 25.08 1.64
CA GLN A 274 -30.36 25.38 2.95
C GLN A 274 -30.41 26.89 3.13
N PHE A 275 -31.40 27.39 3.89
CA PHE A 275 -31.62 28.83 4.13
C PHE A 275 -31.72 29.66 2.84
N GLY A 276 -32.24 29.04 1.77
CA GLY A 276 -32.44 29.70 0.46
C GLY A 276 -31.18 29.85 -0.40
N SER A 277 -30.06 29.19 -0.06
CA SER A 277 -28.82 29.28 -0.77
C SER A 277 -28.11 27.94 -0.82
N PRO A 278 -27.22 27.65 -1.84
CA PRO A 278 -26.32 26.51 -1.78
C PRO A 278 -25.47 26.56 -0.51
N VAL A 279 -25.26 25.42 0.14
CA VAL A 279 -24.48 25.39 1.39
C VAL A 279 -23.03 25.83 1.19
N SER A 280 -22.49 25.70 -0.01
CA SER A 280 -21.19 26.25 -0.42
C SER A 280 -21.08 27.77 -0.33
N ALA A 281 -22.22 28.51 -0.21
CA ALA A 281 -22.20 29.95 0.00
C ALA A 281 -21.90 30.37 1.45
N PHE A 282 -21.96 29.44 2.42
CA PHE A 282 -21.70 29.77 3.81
C PHE A 282 -20.20 29.81 4.10
N GLN A 283 -19.73 30.96 4.60
CA GLN A 283 -18.30 31.24 4.81
C GLN A 283 -17.62 30.20 5.71
N GLY A 284 -18.32 29.66 6.74
CA GLY A 284 -17.76 28.62 7.59
C GLY A 284 -17.40 27.35 6.83
N LEU A 285 -18.24 26.93 5.87
CA LEU A 285 -17.93 25.80 4.98
C LEU A 285 -16.81 26.14 3.99
N GLN A 286 -16.82 27.36 3.41
CA GLN A 286 -15.76 27.80 2.50
C GLN A 286 -14.38 27.73 3.16
N PHE A 287 -14.24 28.14 4.42
CA PHE A 287 -12.99 28.05 5.17
C PHE A 287 -12.60 26.60 5.43
N MET A 288 -13.54 25.74 5.82
CA MET A 288 -13.29 24.30 5.98
C MET A 288 -12.76 23.67 4.69
N PHE A 289 -13.38 23.96 3.54
CA PHE A 289 -12.91 23.45 2.24
C PHE A 289 -11.55 24.02 1.83
N ALA A 290 -11.28 25.30 2.11
CA ALA A 290 -9.97 25.88 1.87
C ALA A 290 -8.86 25.21 2.70
N ASP A 291 -9.12 24.94 3.97
CA ASP A 291 -8.18 24.23 4.85
C ASP A 291 -7.93 22.80 4.39
N MET A 292 -8.98 22.07 3.97
CA MET A 292 -8.86 20.73 3.38
C MET A 292 -8.01 20.75 2.10
N ALA A 293 -8.27 21.72 1.21
CA ALA A 293 -7.50 21.87 -0.04
C ALA A 293 -6.01 22.11 0.23
N MET A 294 -5.67 23.01 1.18
CA MET A 294 -4.28 23.26 1.57
C MET A 294 -3.59 22.00 2.13
N LYS A 295 -4.30 21.24 2.98
CA LYS A 295 -3.79 19.97 3.54
C LYS A 295 -3.52 18.94 2.43
N ILE A 296 -4.45 18.75 1.49
CA ILE A 296 -4.33 17.79 0.37
C ILE A 296 -3.13 18.15 -0.50
N GLU A 297 -3.00 19.42 -0.92
CA GLU A 297 -1.91 19.84 -1.79
C GLU A 297 -0.54 19.73 -1.10
N THR A 298 -0.46 20.07 0.19
CA THR A 298 0.78 19.89 0.96
C THR A 298 1.15 18.42 1.09
N ALA A 299 0.15 17.53 1.32
CA ALA A 299 0.37 16.09 1.37
C ALA A 299 0.85 15.56 0.02
N ARG A 300 0.28 16.03 -1.10
CA ARG A 300 0.69 15.67 -2.47
C ARG A 300 2.16 15.96 -2.71
N LEU A 301 2.62 17.16 -2.34
CA LEU A 301 4.03 17.53 -2.47
C LEU A 301 4.95 16.58 -1.67
N ALA A 302 4.56 16.20 -0.44
CA ALA A 302 5.33 15.27 0.37
C ALA A 302 5.36 13.85 -0.23
N VAL A 303 4.22 13.36 -0.75
CA VAL A 303 4.11 12.04 -1.39
C VAL A 303 5.05 11.94 -2.59
N TYR A 304 4.96 12.89 -3.53
CA TYR A 304 5.78 12.83 -4.73
C TYR A 304 7.26 13.14 -4.48
N ARG A 305 7.58 13.97 -3.47
CA ARG A 305 8.98 14.12 -3.03
C ARG A 305 9.55 12.79 -2.50
N ALA A 306 8.74 12.01 -1.78
CA ALA A 306 9.17 10.70 -1.30
C ALA A 306 9.25 9.67 -2.44
N ALA A 307 8.34 9.70 -3.42
CA ALA A 307 8.39 8.84 -4.59
C ALA A 307 9.66 9.07 -5.42
N VAL A 308 10.02 10.33 -5.67
CA VAL A 308 11.29 10.68 -6.34
C VAL A 308 12.50 10.19 -5.53
N ALA A 309 12.45 10.26 -4.18
CA ALA A 309 13.54 9.75 -3.35
C ALA A 309 13.70 8.21 -3.46
N VAL A 310 12.61 7.48 -3.75
CA VAL A 310 12.70 6.03 -4.08
C VAL A 310 13.38 5.84 -5.42
N ASP A 311 12.96 6.57 -6.47
CA ASP A 311 13.48 6.40 -7.83
C ASP A 311 14.95 6.80 -7.93
N ASP A 312 15.37 7.81 -7.15
CA ASP A 312 16.77 8.25 -7.05
C ASP A 312 17.63 7.39 -6.09
N GLU A 313 17.05 6.40 -5.42
CA GLU A 313 17.68 5.66 -4.31
C GLU A 313 18.38 6.59 -3.29
N ALA A 314 17.70 7.71 -2.97
CA ALA A 314 18.27 8.77 -2.16
C ALA A 314 18.64 8.29 -0.74
N SER A 315 19.76 8.77 -0.21
CA SER A 315 20.24 8.36 1.12
C SER A 315 19.32 8.81 2.27
N ASP A 316 18.49 9.83 2.05
CA ASP A 316 17.50 10.36 2.97
C ASP A 316 16.08 9.80 2.72
N LEU A 317 15.94 8.75 1.87
CA LEU A 317 14.67 8.08 1.60
C LEU A 317 13.88 7.71 2.87
N PRO A 318 14.46 7.11 3.94
CA PRO A 318 13.68 6.76 5.13
C PRO A 318 13.02 7.97 5.79
N TYR A 319 13.66 9.13 5.73
CA TYR A 319 13.13 10.40 6.26
C TYR A 319 11.93 10.88 5.44
N TRP A 320 12.06 10.97 4.12
CA TRP A 320 10.97 11.43 3.26
C TRP A 320 9.80 10.45 3.21
N ALA A 321 10.07 9.15 3.19
CA ALA A 321 9.05 8.11 3.24
C ALA A 321 8.22 8.18 4.54
N ALA A 322 8.89 8.42 5.69
CA ALA A 322 8.20 8.58 6.97
C ALA A 322 7.37 9.87 7.04
N ILE A 323 7.87 10.99 6.52
CA ILE A 323 7.11 12.25 6.42
C ILE A 323 5.86 12.03 5.58
N ALA A 324 6.01 11.53 4.36
CA ALA A 324 4.92 11.37 3.40
C ALA A 324 3.81 10.49 3.99
N LYS A 325 4.19 9.30 4.52
CA LYS A 325 3.23 8.35 5.07
C LYS A 325 2.50 8.90 6.29
N CYS A 326 3.24 9.49 7.22
CA CYS A 326 2.65 10.04 8.44
C CYS A 326 1.71 11.20 8.14
N TYR A 327 2.16 12.17 7.35
CA TYR A 327 1.41 13.39 7.08
C TYR A 327 0.19 13.11 6.17
N ALA A 328 0.35 12.38 5.06
CA ALA A 328 -0.76 12.10 4.17
C ALA A 328 -1.87 11.28 4.85
N SER A 329 -1.52 10.33 5.71
CA SER A 329 -2.54 9.54 6.44
C SER A 329 -3.23 10.32 7.56
N ASP A 330 -2.56 11.26 8.23
CA ASP A 330 -3.20 12.17 9.17
C ASP A 330 -4.14 13.12 8.42
N VAL A 331 -3.71 13.69 7.28
CA VAL A 331 -4.55 14.52 6.40
C VAL A 331 -5.78 13.75 5.89
N ALA A 332 -5.62 12.48 5.49
CA ALA A 332 -6.73 11.68 5.01
C ALA A 332 -7.82 11.50 6.08
N MET A 333 -7.44 11.26 7.32
CA MET A 333 -8.40 11.17 8.43
C MET A 333 -9.10 12.51 8.71
N ASP A 334 -8.36 13.62 8.73
CA ASP A 334 -8.92 14.95 8.93
C ASP A 334 -9.92 15.28 7.83
N VAL A 335 -9.48 15.20 6.56
CA VAL A 335 -10.29 15.56 5.40
C VAL A 335 -11.55 14.69 5.29
N THR A 336 -11.43 13.37 5.42
CA THR A 336 -12.59 12.48 5.30
C THR A 336 -13.59 12.70 6.43
N THR A 337 -13.13 13.02 7.65
CA THR A 337 -14.00 13.38 8.78
C THR A 337 -14.75 14.69 8.51
N ASP A 338 -14.05 15.71 8.02
CA ASP A 338 -14.64 17.00 7.66
C ASP A 338 -15.61 16.87 6.47
N CYS A 339 -15.35 15.98 5.49
CA CYS A 339 -16.29 15.70 4.40
C CYS A 339 -17.60 15.06 4.91
N VAL A 340 -17.52 14.10 5.84
CA VAL A 340 -18.72 13.55 6.50
C VAL A 340 -19.49 14.67 7.19
N GLN A 341 -18.81 15.55 7.92
CA GLN A 341 -19.42 16.70 8.61
C GLN A 341 -20.08 17.68 7.62
N ALA A 342 -19.43 17.97 6.49
CA ALA A 342 -19.93 18.90 5.49
C ALA A 342 -21.22 18.43 4.82
N LEU A 343 -21.40 17.11 4.65
CA LEU A 343 -22.65 16.52 4.13
C LEU A 343 -23.76 16.43 5.20
N GLY A 344 -23.43 16.62 6.48
CA GLY A 344 -24.39 16.49 7.57
C GLY A 344 -24.98 15.09 7.68
N GLY A 345 -26.30 14.95 7.84
CA GLY A 345 -26.96 13.65 7.94
C GLY A 345 -26.71 12.72 6.72
N TYR A 346 -26.58 13.29 5.53
CA TYR A 346 -26.27 12.53 4.32
C TYR A 346 -24.84 11.98 4.29
N GLY A 347 -23.90 12.60 5.01
CA GLY A 347 -22.55 12.07 5.17
C GLY A 347 -22.47 10.85 6.10
N TYR A 348 -23.52 10.63 6.93
CA TYR A 348 -23.56 9.54 7.90
C TYR A 348 -24.28 8.28 7.41
N VAL A 349 -24.90 8.34 6.24
CA VAL A 349 -25.59 7.22 5.60
C VAL A 349 -24.83 6.76 4.36
N ARG A 350 -25.04 5.49 3.96
CA ARG A 350 -24.29 4.86 2.86
C ARG A 350 -24.68 5.31 1.46
N ASP A 351 -25.64 6.22 1.32
CA ASP A 351 -26.08 6.78 0.02
C ASP A 351 -24.99 7.62 -0.64
N TYR A 352 -24.09 8.20 0.19
CA TYR A 352 -22.91 8.93 -0.25
C TYR A 352 -21.62 8.25 0.23
N PRO A 353 -20.55 8.23 -0.60
CA PRO A 353 -19.36 7.43 -0.30
C PRO A 353 -18.44 8.03 0.77
N VAL A 354 -18.72 9.22 1.32
CA VAL A 354 -17.80 9.90 2.26
C VAL A 354 -17.59 9.11 3.54
N GLU A 355 -18.58 8.37 4.03
CA GLU A 355 -18.45 7.51 5.21
C GLU A 355 -17.50 6.32 4.92
N ARG A 356 -17.52 5.75 3.69
CA ARG A 356 -16.60 4.70 3.27
C ARG A 356 -15.18 5.23 3.21
N PHE A 357 -14.95 6.40 2.62
CA PHE A 357 -13.63 7.03 2.58
C PHE A 357 -13.08 7.26 3.99
N MET A 358 -13.91 7.67 4.95
CA MET A 358 -13.48 7.83 6.34
C MET A 358 -13.07 6.48 6.98
N ARG A 359 -13.83 5.39 6.74
CA ARG A 359 -13.48 4.05 7.20
C ARG A 359 -12.17 3.56 6.57
N ASP A 360 -12.00 3.79 5.27
CA ASP A 360 -10.81 3.41 4.51
C ASP A 360 -9.57 4.19 4.95
N ALA A 361 -9.70 5.50 5.19
CA ALA A 361 -8.60 6.35 5.62
C ALA A 361 -7.94 5.88 6.91
N LYS A 362 -8.71 5.29 7.84
CA LYS A 362 -8.20 4.92 9.17
C LYS A 362 -7.03 3.94 9.13
N ILE A 363 -7.04 2.97 8.23
CA ILE A 363 -5.98 1.98 8.16
C ILE A 363 -4.63 2.58 7.75
N THR A 364 -4.65 3.66 6.96
CA THR A 364 -3.43 4.31 6.47
C THR A 364 -2.56 4.90 7.59
N GLN A 365 -3.14 5.19 8.76
CA GLN A 365 -2.40 5.57 9.97
C GLN A 365 -1.78 4.39 10.71
N ILE A 366 -2.17 3.14 10.38
CA ILE A 366 -1.85 1.94 11.17
C ILE A 366 -0.83 1.05 10.46
N TYR A 367 -1.13 0.59 9.24
CA TYR A 367 -0.28 -0.38 8.55
C TYR A 367 0.98 0.25 7.95
N GLU A 368 1.91 -0.59 7.50
CA GLU A 368 3.26 -0.22 7.04
C GLU A 368 4.05 0.66 8.02
N GLY A 369 3.83 0.37 9.31
CA GLY A 369 4.35 1.16 10.44
C GLY A 369 3.37 2.24 10.86
N THR A 370 2.90 2.16 12.11
CA THR A 370 1.97 3.16 12.67
C THR A 370 2.56 4.57 12.58
N ASN A 371 1.71 5.59 12.61
CA ASN A 371 2.19 6.99 12.59
C ASN A 371 3.08 7.33 13.79
N GLN A 372 2.98 6.58 14.90
CA GLN A 372 3.94 6.64 16.01
C GLN A 372 5.32 6.12 15.59
N ILE A 373 5.37 5.00 14.84
CA ILE A 373 6.64 4.47 14.31
C ILE A 373 7.26 5.41 13.28
N GLN A 374 6.46 6.06 12.42
CA GLN A 374 7.00 7.08 11.50
C GLN A 374 7.67 8.21 12.27
N ARG A 375 7.06 8.67 13.38
CA ARG A 375 7.67 9.70 14.27
C ARG A 375 8.96 9.20 14.94
N VAL A 376 9.06 7.90 15.27
CA VAL A 376 10.31 7.31 15.75
C VAL A 376 11.40 7.33 14.67
N VAL A 377 11.06 6.98 13.42
CA VAL A 377 11.99 7.04 12.28
C VAL A 377 12.52 8.47 12.09
N LEU A 378 11.61 9.46 12.09
CA LEU A 378 11.95 10.87 11.95
C LEU A 378 12.86 11.35 13.10
N ALA A 379 12.51 11.00 14.35
CA ALA A 379 13.29 11.39 15.52
C ALA A 379 14.71 10.81 15.47
N ARG A 380 14.87 9.55 15.05
CA ARG A 380 16.20 8.94 14.86
C ARG A 380 17.03 9.67 13.82
N HIS A 381 16.43 10.04 12.71
CA HIS A 381 17.13 10.81 11.67
C HIS A 381 17.59 12.19 12.19
N LEU A 382 16.74 12.88 12.98
CA LEU A 382 17.02 14.20 13.50
C LEU A 382 18.06 14.22 14.63
N PHE A 383 18.09 13.18 15.47
CA PHE A 383 18.89 13.14 16.68
C PHE A 383 20.05 12.13 16.65
N GLY A 384 20.23 11.42 15.53
CA GLY A 384 21.38 10.51 15.33
C GLY A 384 21.29 9.23 16.17
N GLY A 385 20.14 8.56 16.19
CA GLY A 385 19.89 7.32 16.95
C GLY A 385 19.87 6.07 16.08
#